data_0e351763c498f4b1f4293f95ea09231f
#
_entry.id   0e351763c498f4b1f4293f95ea09231f
#
_cell.length_a   1.000
_cell.length_b   1.000
_cell.length_c   1.000
_cell.angle_alpha   90.00
_cell.angle_beta   90.00
_cell.angle_gamma   90.00
#
_symmetry.space_group_name_H-M   'P 1'
#
loop_
_entity.id
_entity.type
_entity.pdbx_description
1 polymer ?
#
loop_
_entity_poly.entity_id
_entity_poly.type
_entity_poly.pdbx_seq_one_letter_code
_entity_poly.pdbx_strand_id
1 'polypeptide(L)'
;MLGVGSVLIVATIVFGALLAWPDLLFAYSLGTGKIVVSSDRPIPSLGGERFLRDCERLLDRSPLKATANQYHVYITNANWRHRLFFLPSPEAWGVTYSLFGGPAFLSRINFETGRVVHWEYVGTPPRTAAWLCAHELTHIIEVEHAGHFANYRMPQWVFEGLADYVGVENRESFEQLHDALRDRPVNIPMMVKYGGYPRYRLLVTFFLEKKGWSIDQLLQTRLKEDEATAIMHAEVQR
;
A
#
# COMPACT_ATOMS: atom_id res chain seq x y z
N MET A 1 -29.56 -8.77 -30.31
CA MET A 1 -28.40 -7.94 -30.04
C MET A 1 -28.43 -7.51 -28.57
N LEU A 2 -27.40 -7.85 -27.81
CA LEU A 2 -27.24 -7.34 -26.44
C LEU A 2 -26.97 -5.83 -26.56
N GLY A 3 -27.76 -5.00 -25.87
CA GLY A 3 -27.52 -3.56 -25.81
C GLY A 3 -26.22 -3.22 -25.06
N VAL A 4 -25.64 -2.05 -25.28
CA VAL A 4 -24.42 -1.58 -24.61
C VAL A 4 -24.54 -1.72 -23.07
N GLY A 5 -25.71 -1.47 -22.53
CA GLY A 5 -25.98 -1.63 -21.09
C GLY A 5 -25.79 -3.07 -20.59
N SER A 6 -26.23 -4.06 -21.35
CA SER A 6 -26.06 -5.48 -20.99
C SER A 6 -24.61 -5.91 -21.00
N VAL A 7 -23.82 -5.40 -21.95
CA VAL A 7 -22.37 -5.68 -22.04
C VAL A 7 -21.62 -5.10 -20.82
N LEU A 8 -21.95 -3.88 -20.41
CA LEU A 8 -21.33 -3.25 -19.23
C LEU A 8 -21.67 -4.00 -17.94
N ILE A 9 -22.92 -4.42 -17.77
CA ILE A 9 -23.33 -5.22 -16.60
C ILE A 9 -22.56 -6.53 -16.53
N VAL A 10 -22.48 -7.27 -17.65
CA VAL A 10 -21.73 -8.52 -17.70
C VAL A 10 -20.25 -8.30 -17.40
N ALA A 11 -19.64 -7.28 -17.99
CA ALA A 11 -18.24 -6.94 -17.73
C ALA A 11 -17.98 -6.62 -16.24
N THR A 12 -18.89 -5.86 -15.61
CA THR A 12 -18.79 -5.54 -14.18
C THR A 12 -18.92 -6.80 -13.30
N ILE A 13 -19.85 -7.68 -13.62
CA ILE A 13 -20.04 -8.95 -12.89
C ILE A 13 -18.80 -9.83 -13.04
N VAL A 14 -18.29 -9.98 -14.26
CA VAL A 14 -17.07 -10.78 -14.52
C VAL A 14 -15.88 -10.20 -13.78
N PHE A 15 -15.69 -8.89 -13.82
CA PHE A 15 -14.60 -8.23 -13.10
C PHE A 15 -14.75 -8.41 -11.58
N GLY A 16 -15.95 -8.23 -11.03
CA GLY A 16 -16.24 -8.50 -9.62
C GLY A 16 -15.96 -9.95 -9.22
N ALA A 17 -16.31 -10.91 -10.07
CA ALA A 17 -16.00 -12.32 -9.85
C ALA A 17 -14.48 -12.58 -9.86
N LEU A 18 -13.71 -11.95 -10.76
CA LEU A 18 -12.26 -12.06 -10.81
C LEU A 18 -11.59 -11.44 -9.58
N LEU A 19 -12.16 -10.38 -9.01
CA LEU A 19 -11.70 -9.81 -7.75
C LEU A 19 -12.04 -10.68 -6.54
N ALA A 20 -13.17 -11.38 -6.58
CA ALA A 20 -13.59 -12.29 -5.51
C ALA A 20 -12.81 -13.63 -5.52
N TRP A 21 -12.43 -14.11 -6.70
CA TRP A 21 -11.70 -15.38 -6.91
C TRP A 21 -10.49 -15.21 -7.83
N PRO A 22 -9.50 -14.38 -7.46
CA PRO A 22 -8.35 -14.12 -8.33
C PRO A 22 -7.46 -15.35 -8.48
N ASP A 23 -7.49 -16.30 -7.54
CA ASP A 23 -6.69 -17.54 -7.58
C ASP A 23 -6.80 -18.31 -8.89
N LEU A 24 -7.94 -18.19 -9.58
CA LEU A 24 -8.13 -18.81 -10.91
C LEU A 24 -7.12 -18.34 -11.96
N LEU A 25 -6.51 -17.18 -11.74
CA LEU A 25 -5.54 -16.57 -12.66
C LEU A 25 -4.09 -16.65 -12.16
N PHE A 26 -3.86 -17.19 -10.95
CA PHE A 26 -2.55 -17.22 -10.30
C PHE A 26 -2.20 -18.64 -9.87
N ALA A 27 -1.38 -19.32 -10.68
CA ALA A 27 -1.13 -20.76 -10.54
C ALA A 27 -0.07 -21.13 -9.48
N TYR A 28 0.70 -20.17 -9.01
CA TYR A 28 1.79 -20.40 -8.07
C TYR A 28 1.52 -19.66 -6.77
N SER A 29 1.71 -20.32 -5.64
CA SER A 29 1.41 -19.75 -4.34
C SER A 29 2.49 -20.13 -3.33
N LEU A 30 2.80 -19.20 -2.43
CA LEU A 30 3.72 -19.37 -1.32
C LEU A 30 3.12 -18.63 -0.12
N GLY A 31 3.12 -19.25 1.06
CA GLY A 31 2.55 -18.63 2.26
C GLY A 31 3.38 -18.91 3.50
N THR A 32 3.38 -17.96 4.42
CA THR A 32 3.88 -18.09 5.79
C THR A 32 2.80 -17.54 6.71
N GLY A 33 2.08 -18.40 7.41
CA GLY A 33 1.15 -18.02 8.47
C GLY A 33 0.15 -16.90 8.11
N LYS A 34 0.58 -15.64 8.16
CA LYS A 34 -0.28 -14.45 8.01
C LYS A 34 -0.45 -13.96 6.58
N ILE A 35 0.49 -14.25 5.67
CA ILE A 35 0.46 -13.74 4.29
C ILE A 35 0.57 -14.92 3.32
N VAL A 36 -0.32 -14.94 2.35
CA VAL A 36 -0.23 -15.80 1.17
C VAL A 36 0.03 -14.92 -0.05
N VAL A 37 1.11 -15.18 -0.74
CA VAL A 37 1.40 -14.56 -2.02
C VAL A 37 1.10 -15.54 -3.15
N SER A 38 0.31 -15.10 -4.13
CA SER A 38 0.01 -15.84 -5.35
C SER A 38 0.59 -15.12 -6.56
N SER A 39 1.05 -15.86 -7.56
CA SER A 39 1.72 -15.31 -8.73
C SER A 39 1.32 -16.05 -10.00
N ASP A 40 1.32 -15.35 -11.11
CA ASP A 40 1.13 -15.93 -12.44
C ASP A 40 2.43 -16.52 -13.04
N ARG A 41 3.52 -16.48 -12.28
CA ARG A 41 4.82 -17.11 -12.60
C ARG A 41 5.38 -17.82 -11.37
N PRO A 42 6.26 -18.82 -11.55
CA PRO A 42 6.92 -19.48 -10.44
C PRO A 42 7.55 -18.49 -9.46
N ILE A 43 7.35 -18.73 -8.17
CA ILE A 43 7.96 -17.97 -7.08
C ILE A 43 9.19 -18.72 -6.62
N PRO A 44 10.42 -18.15 -6.75
CA PRO A 44 11.63 -18.78 -6.22
C PRO A 44 11.55 -18.91 -4.70
N SER A 45 11.73 -20.10 -4.14
CA SER A 45 11.51 -20.39 -2.71
C SER A 45 12.26 -19.40 -1.80
N LEU A 46 13.58 -19.28 -1.95
CA LEU A 46 14.41 -18.41 -1.11
C LEU A 46 14.03 -16.93 -1.23
N GLY A 47 13.78 -16.47 -2.46
CA GLY A 47 13.39 -15.08 -2.71
C GLY A 47 11.99 -14.76 -2.20
N GLY A 48 11.04 -15.68 -2.40
CA GLY A 48 9.66 -15.56 -1.93
C GLY A 48 9.57 -15.60 -0.40
N GLU A 49 10.27 -16.51 0.26
CA GLU A 49 10.32 -16.58 1.72
C GLU A 49 10.94 -15.32 2.33
N ARG A 50 12.03 -14.79 1.74
CA ARG A 50 12.63 -13.54 2.18
C ARG A 50 11.62 -12.39 2.06
N PHE A 51 10.95 -12.28 0.91
CA PHE A 51 9.93 -11.27 0.68
C PHE A 51 8.81 -11.33 1.73
N LEU A 52 8.28 -12.52 2.02
CA LEU A 52 7.24 -12.71 3.03
C LEU A 52 7.71 -12.32 4.43
N ARG A 53 8.88 -12.81 4.88
CA ARG A 53 9.46 -12.44 6.17
C ARG A 53 9.69 -10.94 6.32
N ASP A 54 10.17 -10.27 5.26
CA ASP A 54 10.40 -8.82 5.29
C ASP A 54 9.09 -8.06 5.36
N CYS A 55 8.04 -8.48 4.63
CA CYS A 55 6.71 -7.91 4.70
C CYS A 55 6.08 -8.09 6.10
N GLU A 56 6.11 -9.31 6.66
CA GLU A 56 5.59 -9.59 8.01
C GLU A 56 6.31 -8.75 9.07
N ARG A 57 7.64 -8.62 8.98
CA ARG A 57 8.43 -7.77 9.89
C ARG A 57 8.01 -6.31 9.86
N LEU A 58 7.64 -5.77 8.69
CA LEU A 58 7.13 -4.40 8.56
C LEU A 58 5.75 -4.25 9.19
N LEU A 59 4.84 -5.19 8.94
CA LEU A 59 3.51 -5.21 9.54
C LEU A 59 3.54 -5.41 11.06
N ASP A 60 4.44 -6.22 11.58
CA ASP A 60 4.59 -6.43 13.03
C ASP A 60 5.01 -5.15 13.79
N ARG A 61 5.69 -4.22 13.11
CA ARG A 61 6.05 -2.89 13.64
C ARG A 61 4.91 -1.87 13.53
N SER A 62 3.83 -2.22 12.84
CA SER A 62 2.69 -1.33 12.67
C SER A 62 2.01 -1.03 14.01
N PRO A 63 1.62 0.23 14.26
CA PRO A 63 0.75 0.55 15.38
C PRO A 63 -0.66 -0.03 15.17
N LEU A 64 -1.00 -0.32 13.93
CA LEU A 64 -2.26 -0.91 13.51
C LEU A 64 -2.12 -2.43 13.45
N LYS A 65 -2.87 -3.14 14.28
CA LYS A 65 -2.74 -4.60 14.36
C LYS A 65 -3.62 -5.28 13.32
N ALA A 66 -3.04 -6.28 12.66
CA ALA A 66 -3.77 -7.15 11.76
C ALA A 66 -4.92 -7.87 12.50
N THR A 67 -6.11 -7.91 11.91
CA THR A 67 -7.30 -8.56 12.47
C THR A 67 -7.66 -9.84 11.75
N ALA A 68 -7.36 -9.95 10.45
CA ALA A 68 -7.56 -11.18 9.70
C ALA A 68 -6.52 -12.24 10.06
N ASN A 69 -6.93 -13.50 9.97
CA ASN A 69 -6.01 -14.64 10.16
C ASN A 69 -5.00 -14.75 9.02
N GLN A 70 -5.38 -14.30 7.83
CA GLN A 70 -4.54 -14.40 6.63
C GLN A 70 -4.89 -13.30 5.62
N TYR A 71 -3.87 -12.73 4.99
CA TYR A 71 -3.96 -11.75 3.91
C TYR A 71 -3.46 -12.34 2.60
N HIS A 72 -4.16 -12.02 1.50
CA HIS A 72 -3.81 -12.48 0.16
C HIS A 72 -3.21 -11.36 -0.68
N VAL A 73 -2.08 -11.64 -1.31
CA VAL A 73 -1.34 -10.72 -2.17
C VAL A 73 -1.11 -11.39 -3.52
N TYR A 74 -1.44 -10.71 -4.62
CA TYR A 74 -1.30 -11.23 -5.97
C TYR A 74 -0.26 -10.45 -6.76
N ILE A 75 0.71 -11.15 -7.36
CA ILE A 75 1.79 -10.55 -8.15
C ILE A 75 1.48 -10.73 -9.64
N THR A 76 1.27 -9.62 -10.34
CA THR A 76 0.94 -9.57 -11.75
C THR A 76 2.20 -9.43 -12.62
N ASN A 77 2.76 -10.54 -13.11
CA ASN A 77 3.95 -10.51 -13.97
C ASN A 77 3.58 -10.31 -15.45
N ALA A 78 2.42 -10.79 -15.89
CA ALA A 78 1.94 -10.63 -17.25
C ALA A 78 1.24 -9.28 -17.45
N ASN A 79 1.60 -8.54 -18.51
CA ASN A 79 1.07 -7.20 -18.79
C ASN A 79 -0.47 -7.15 -18.84
N TRP A 80 -1.12 -8.19 -19.41
CA TRP A 80 -2.58 -8.21 -19.49
C TRP A 80 -3.25 -8.36 -18.13
N ARG A 81 -2.66 -9.15 -17.19
CA ARG A 81 -3.16 -9.25 -15.82
C ARG A 81 -2.94 -7.95 -15.05
N HIS A 82 -1.78 -7.34 -15.24
CA HIS A 82 -1.55 -6.01 -14.69
C HIS A 82 -2.63 -5.03 -15.15
N ARG A 83 -2.84 -4.90 -16.46
CA ARG A 83 -3.90 -4.02 -17.01
C ARG A 83 -5.29 -4.36 -16.47
N LEU A 84 -5.60 -5.63 -16.29
CA LEU A 84 -6.89 -6.06 -15.75
C LEU A 84 -7.07 -5.62 -14.30
N PHE A 85 -6.12 -5.95 -13.42
CA PHE A 85 -6.25 -5.67 -11.98
C PHE A 85 -5.84 -4.25 -11.58
N PHE A 86 -5.22 -3.49 -12.46
CA PHE A 86 -4.84 -2.10 -12.23
C PHE A 86 -5.69 -1.10 -13.04
N LEU A 87 -6.89 -1.50 -13.47
CA LEU A 87 -7.79 -0.63 -14.24
C LEU A 87 -8.00 0.76 -13.63
N PRO A 88 -8.18 0.92 -12.29
CA PRO A 88 -8.35 2.25 -11.70
C PRO A 88 -7.08 3.11 -11.70
N SER A 89 -5.91 2.48 -11.74
CA SER A 89 -4.60 3.13 -11.64
C SER A 89 -3.54 2.33 -12.41
N PRO A 90 -3.52 2.40 -13.75
CA PRO A 90 -2.62 1.57 -14.58
C PRO A 90 -1.12 1.78 -14.29
N GLU A 91 -0.76 2.94 -13.74
CA GLU A 91 0.62 3.31 -13.42
C GLU A 91 1.00 2.96 -11.97
N ALA A 92 0.05 2.49 -11.16
CA ALA A 92 0.33 2.13 -9.78
C ALA A 92 1.24 0.90 -9.68
N TRP A 93 2.01 0.82 -8.64
CA TRP A 93 2.88 -0.33 -8.35
C TRP A 93 2.17 -1.39 -7.50
N GLY A 94 1.18 -0.95 -6.72
CA GLY A 94 0.25 -1.75 -5.97
C GLY A 94 -1.16 -1.18 -6.06
N VAL A 95 -2.16 -2.00 -5.83
CA VAL A 95 -3.56 -1.59 -5.73
C VAL A 95 -4.30 -2.52 -4.78
N THR A 96 -5.11 -1.93 -3.91
CA THR A 96 -5.95 -2.64 -2.96
C THR A 96 -7.41 -2.35 -3.22
N TYR A 97 -8.21 -3.39 -3.36
CA TYR A 97 -9.67 -3.31 -3.50
C TYR A 97 -10.36 -3.42 -2.15
N SER A 98 -10.02 -2.51 -1.24
CA SER A 98 -10.42 -2.54 0.17
C SER A 98 -11.93 -2.54 0.42
N LEU A 99 -12.74 -1.94 -0.49
CA LEU A 99 -14.21 -1.95 -0.39
C LEU A 99 -14.83 -3.34 -0.32
N PHE A 100 -14.19 -4.33 -0.91
CA PHE A 100 -14.68 -5.69 -0.98
C PHE A 100 -14.02 -6.62 0.05
N GLY A 101 -13.25 -6.07 1.01
CA GLY A 101 -12.36 -6.87 1.84
C GLY A 101 -11.36 -7.65 0.98
N GLY A 102 -11.05 -7.07 -0.18
CA GLY A 102 -10.37 -7.76 -1.27
C GLY A 102 -8.87 -7.82 -1.10
N PRO A 103 -8.22 -8.57 -1.98
CA PRO A 103 -6.79 -8.77 -1.96
C PRO A 103 -6.02 -7.52 -2.41
N ALA A 104 -4.73 -7.48 -2.06
CA ALA A 104 -3.76 -6.57 -2.65
C ALA A 104 -3.17 -7.16 -3.93
N PHE A 105 -3.03 -6.34 -4.95
CA PHE A 105 -2.32 -6.69 -6.19
C PHE A 105 -1.05 -5.86 -6.29
N LEU A 106 0.06 -6.53 -6.59
CA LEU A 106 1.36 -5.91 -6.79
C LEU A 106 1.78 -6.07 -8.25
N SER A 107 2.48 -5.08 -8.77
CA SER A 107 3.16 -5.21 -10.06
C SER A 107 4.32 -6.22 -9.97
N ARG A 108 5.00 -6.48 -11.08
CA ARG A 108 6.09 -7.44 -11.18
C ARG A 108 7.16 -7.25 -10.08
N ILE A 109 7.56 -8.36 -9.48
CA ILE A 109 8.64 -8.40 -8.48
C ILE A 109 9.83 -9.19 -9.05
N ASN A 110 11.04 -8.63 -8.88
CA ASN A 110 12.26 -9.37 -9.00
C ASN A 110 12.63 -9.93 -7.62
N PHE A 111 12.42 -11.23 -7.42
CA PHE A 111 12.68 -11.88 -6.14
C PHE A 111 14.17 -12.03 -5.79
N GLU A 112 15.08 -11.98 -6.77
CA GLU A 112 16.53 -12.01 -6.52
C GLU A 112 16.99 -10.72 -5.85
N THR A 113 16.53 -9.58 -6.38
CA THR A 113 16.87 -8.26 -5.84
C THR A 113 15.90 -7.80 -4.73
N GLY A 114 14.75 -8.47 -4.57
CA GLY A 114 13.68 -8.07 -3.65
C GLY A 114 13.01 -6.74 -4.02
N ARG A 115 13.00 -6.39 -5.32
CA ARG A 115 12.52 -5.09 -5.78
C ARG A 115 11.36 -5.21 -6.74
N VAL A 116 10.49 -4.18 -6.73
CA VAL A 116 9.41 -4.04 -7.70
C VAL A 116 10.00 -3.64 -9.05
N VAL A 117 9.52 -4.25 -10.12
CA VAL A 117 9.91 -3.93 -11.50
C VAL A 117 8.67 -3.42 -12.23
N HIS A 118 8.56 -2.10 -12.36
CA HIS A 118 7.49 -1.51 -13.15
C HIS A 118 7.91 -1.47 -14.61
N TRP A 119 7.10 -2.00 -15.49
CA TRP A 119 7.44 -2.19 -16.90
C TRP A 119 7.48 -0.88 -17.72
N GLU A 120 6.86 0.19 -17.22
CA GLU A 120 6.80 1.50 -17.91
C GLU A 120 7.81 2.54 -17.40
N TYR A 121 8.43 2.31 -16.25
CA TYR A 121 9.38 3.27 -15.64
C TYR A 121 10.82 2.79 -15.79
N VAL A 122 11.43 3.14 -16.90
CA VAL A 122 12.88 2.95 -17.11
C VAL A 122 13.62 4.04 -16.33
N GLY A 123 14.40 3.65 -15.31
CA GLY A 123 15.32 4.56 -14.59
C GLY A 123 14.88 4.98 -13.20
N THR A 124 13.71 4.61 -12.71
CA THR A 124 13.37 4.81 -11.30
C THR A 124 13.96 3.67 -10.46
N PRO A 125 14.73 3.96 -9.39
CA PRO A 125 15.21 2.91 -8.51
C PRO A 125 14.00 2.17 -7.95
N PRO A 126 13.90 0.85 -8.18
CA PRO A 126 12.75 0.10 -7.75
C PRO A 126 12.70 0.06 -6.21
N ARG A 127 11.52 0.25 -5.65
CA ARG A 127 11.26 0.07 -4.22
C ARG A 127 11.37 -1.40 -3.85
N THR A 128 11.56 -1.67 -2.57
CA THR A 128 11.49 -3.06 -2.12
C THR A 128 10.06 -3.58 -2.27
N ALA A 129 9.97 -4.85 -2.63
CA ALA A 129 8.67 -5.51 -2.76
C ALA A 129 7.98 -5.63 -1.40
N ALA A 130 8.76 -5.83 -0.33
CA ALA A 130 8.25 -5.90 1.04
C ALA A 130 7.61 -4.58 1.49
N TRP A 131 8.25 -3.44 1.16
CA TRP A 131 7.66 -2.13 1.41
C TRP A 131 6.30 -1.98 0.72
N LEU A 132 6.23 -2.30 -0.56
CA LEU A 132 4.99 -2.18 -1.32
C LEU A 132 3.91 -3.12 -0.77
N CYS A 133 4.28 -4.36 -0.47
CA CYS A 133 3.37 -5.34 0.14
C CYS A 133 2.80 -4.83 1.47
N ALA A 134 3.66 -4.34 2.36
CA ALA A 134 3.22 -3.82 3.65
C ALA A 134 2.35 -2.55 3.51
N HIS A 135 2.65 -1.69 2.54
CA HIS A 135 1.85 -0.52 2.20
C HIS A 135 0.43 -0.93 1.79
N GLU A 136 0.30 -1.82 0.81
CA GLU A 136 -1.00 -2.27 0.31
C GLU A 136 -1.80 -3.05 1.37
N LEU A 137 -1.14 -3.90 2.17
CA LEU A 137 -1.80 -4.60 3.25
C LEU A 137 -2.24 -3.67 4.38
N THR A 138 -1.54 -2.56 4.60
CA THR A 138 -1.96 -1.54 5.56
C THR A 138 -3.32 -0.96 5.18
N HIS A 139 -3.60 -0.71 3.89
CA HIS A 139 -4.91 -0.26 3.45
C HIS A 139 -6.03 -1.24 3.76
N ILE A 140 -5.77 -2.55 3.68
CA ILE A 140 -6.76 -3.56 4.09
C ILE A 140 -7.02 -3.46 5.59
N ILE A 141 -5.95 -3.39 6.39
CA ILE A 141 -6.03 -3.33 7.85
C ILE A 141 -6.71 -2.02 8.32
N GLU A 142 -6.45 -0.88 7.67
CA GLU A 142 -7.15 0.38 7.91
C GLU A 142 -8.66 0.24 7.74
N VAL A 143 -9.09 -0.42 6.67
CA VAL A 143 -10.50 -0.66 6.39
C VAL A 143 -11.12 -1.64 7.37
N GLU A 144 -10.39 -2.66 7.82
CA GLU A 144 -10.84 -3.57 8.89
C GLU A 144 -11.10 -2.82 10.20
N HIS A 145 -10.27 -1.83 10.54
CA HIS A 145 -10.42 -1.02 11.76
C HIS A 145 -11.45 0.09 11.64
N ALA A 146 -11.47 0.80 10.52
CA ALA A 146 -12.30 2.00 10.33
C ALA A 146 -13.59 1.75 9.54
N GLY A 147 -13.79 0.51 9.03
CA GLY A 147 -14.96 0.08 8.25
C GLY A 147 -14.81 0.25 6.75
N HIS A 148 -15.62 -0.46 5.97
CA HIS A 148 -15.53 -0.57 4.50
C HIS A 148 -15.55 0.75 3.72
N PHE A 149 -16.03 1.82 4.31
CA PHE A 149 -16.04 3.15 3.68
C PHE A 149 -14.97 4.08 4.27
N ALA A 150 -13.98 3.54 4.96
CA ALA A 150 -12.93 4.32 5.61
C ALA A 150 -12.15 5.19 4.62
N ASN A 151 -11.77 4.62 3.47
CA ASN A 151 -11.05 5.31 2.41
C ASN A 151 -11.78 6.54 1.84
N TYR A 152 -13.13 6.62 1.95
CA TYR A 152 -13.91 7.79 1.53
C TYR A 152 -14.10 8.82 2.65
N ARG A 153 -13.89 8.42 3.90
CA ARG A 153 -14.09 9.28 5.08
C ARG A 153 -12.79 9.76 5.68
N MET A 154 -11.74 8.97 5.53
CA MET A 154 -10.42 9.26 6.05
C MET A 154 -9.72 10.27 5.14
N PRO A 155 -9.08 11.31 5.67
CA PRO A 155 -8.25 12.19 4.87
C PRO A 155 -7.11 11.41 4.19
N GLN A 156 -6.80 11.75 2.95
CA GLN A 156 -5.77 11.04 2.16
C GLN A 156 -4.40 11.03 2.86
N TRP A 157 -4.07 12.13 3.58
CA TRP A 157 -2.81 12.17 4.32
C TRP A 157 -2.72 11.13 5.45
N VAL A 158 -3.87 10.72 6.03
CA VAL A 158 -3.91 9.61 7.00
C VAL A 158 -3.78 8.29 6.27
N PHE A 159 -4.63 8.04 5.28
CA PHE A 159 -4.72 6.78 4.55
C PHE A 159 -3.38 6.40 3.90
N GLU A 160 -2.84 7.25 3.04
CA GLU A 160 -1.57 7.00 2.36
C GLU A 160 -0.35 7.18 3.28
N GLY A 161 -0.45 8.13 4.21
CA GLY A 161 0.63 8.42 5.15
C GLY A 161 0.88 7.29 6.15
N LEU A 162 -0.17 6.62 6.63
CA LEU A 162 -0.06 5.48 7.53
C LEU A 162 0.48 4.25 6.79
N ALA A 163 0.04 4.01 5.55
CA ALA A 163 0.56 2.95 4.72
C ALA A 163 2.07 3.13 4.45
N ASP A 164 2.52 4.34 4.14
CA ASP A 164 3.95 4.65 4.00
C ASP A 164 4.70 4.56 5.34
N TYR A 165 4.10 5.00 6.45
CA TYR A 165 4.69 4.91 7.79
C TYR A 165 4.96 3.44 8.18
N VAL A 166 4.08 2.53 7.83
CA VAL A 166 4.24 1.09 8.06
C VAL A 166 5.23 0.47 7.09
N GLY A 167 5.09 0.79 5.80
CA GLY A 167 5.84 0.12 4.73
C GLY A 167 7.33 0.50 4.68
N VAL A 168 7.71 1.71 5.07
CA VAL A 168 9.11 2.16 4.96
C VAL A 168 10.04 1.39 5.89
N GLU A 169 11.08 0.77 5.31
CA GLU A 169 12.01 -0.11 6.02
C GLU A 169 12.90 0.65 7.02
N ASN A 170 13.46 1.77 6.58
CA ASN A 170 14.30 2.64 7.40
C ASN A 170 13.48 3.84 7.84
N ARG A 171 13.06 3.83 9.09
CA ARG A 171 12.32 4.94 9.66
C ARG A 171 13.29 6.02 10.12
N GLU A 172 13.27 7.14 9.41
CA GLU A 172 13.85 8.38 9.91
C GLU A 172 13.04 8.87 11.13
N SER A 173 13.71 9.54 12.08
CA SER A 173 12.98 10.27 13.13
C SER A 173 12.14 11.40 12.52
N PHE A 174 11.18 11.89 13.27
CA PHE A 174 10.39 13.05 12.85
C PHE A 174 11.31 14.22 12.41
N GLU A 175 12.33 14.53 13.18
CA GLU A 175 13.26 15.64 12.90
C GLU A 175 14.01 15.42 11.59
N GLN A 176 14.54 14.23 11.38
CA GLN A 176 15.26 13.87 10.15
C GLN A 176 14.36 13.99 8.92
N LEU A 177 13.12 13.51 9.02
CA LEU A 177 12.16 13.57 7.92
C LEU A 177 11.69 15.01 7.69
N HIS A 178 11.39 15.74 8.74
CA HIS A 178 11.01 17.16 8.67
C HIS A 178 12.10 18.01 8.00
N ASP A 179 13.36 17.88 8.42
CA ASP A 179 14.48 18.63 7.83
C ASP A 179 14.74 18.25 6.38
N ALA A 180 14.53 16.97 6.02
CA ALA A 180 14.67 16.51 4.65
C ALA A 180 13.59 17.08 3.71
N LEU A 181 12.38 17.31 4.22
CA LEU A 181 11.21 17.74 3.44
C LEU A 181 10.92 19.24 3.54
N ARG A 182 11.58 19.96 4.49
CA ARG A 182 11.38 21.39 4.69
C ARG A 182 11.62 22.15 3.38
N ASP A 183 10.65 22.95 2.97
CA ASP A 183 10.70 23.87 1.84
C ASP A 183 11.18 23.28 0.51
N ARG A 184 11.20 21.95 0.39
CA ARG A 184 11.62 21.24 -0.82
C ARG A 184 10.42 20.62 -1.54
N PRO A 185 10.31 20.78 -2.86
CA PRO A 185 9.32 20.03 -3.62
C PRO A 185 9.64 18.53 -3.54
N VAL A 186 8.62 17.71 -3.31
CA VAL A 186 8.76 16.26 -3.37
C VAL A 186 9.08 15.84 -4.79
N ASN A 187 10.20 15.17 -4.98
CA ASN A 187 10.64 14.63 -6.26
C ASN A 187 10.83 13.10 -6.17
N ILE A 188 11.06 12.46 -7.31
CA ILE A 188 11.22 11.00 -7.39
C ILE A 188 12.30 10.46 -6.44
N PRO A 189 13.53 11.02 -6.35
CA PRO A 189 14.52 10.58 -5.37
C PRO A 189 14.03 10.65 -3.92
N MET A 190 13.27 11.68 -3.56
CA MET A 190 12.68 11.79 -2.22
C MET A 190 11.60 10.73 -2.00
N MET A 191 10.74 10.49 -2.99
CA MET A 191 9.73 9.43 -2.91
C MET A 191 10.36 8.04 -2.79
N VAL A 192 11.46 7.78 -3.48
CA VAL A 192 12.19 6.51 -3.35
C VAL A 192 12.79 6.33 -1.96
N LYS A 193 13.35 7.40 -1.39
CA LYS A 193 14.03 7.35 -0.11
C LYS A 193 13.05 7.35 1.08
N TYR A 194 12.03 8.20 1.03
CA TYR A 194 11.18 8.50 2.17
C TYR A 194 9.75 7.95 2.07
N GLY A 195 9.39 7.25 1.01
CA GLY A 195 8.06 6.68 0.77
C GLY A 195 7.33 7.33 -0.41
N GLY A 196 6.20 6.77 -0.81
CA GLY A 196 5.37 7.29 -1.90
C GLY A 196 4.76 8.64 -1.59
N TYR A 197 4.46 8.82 -0.32
CA TYR A 197 3.79 9.98 0.21
C TYR A 197 4.57 10.58 1.39
N PRO A 198 5.82 11.07 1.17
CA PRO A 198 6.70 11.41 2.28
C PRO A 198 6.17 12.55 3.16
N ARG A 199 5.39 13.50 2.62
CA ARG A 199 4.74 14.56 3.42
C ARG A 199 3.61 14.00 4.28
N TYR A 200 2.81 13.08 3.77
CA TYR A 200 1.77 12.42 4.53
C TYR A 200 2.35 11.55 5.64
N ARG A 201 3.42 10.82 5.34
CA ARG A 201 4.18 10.07 6.34
C ARG A 201 4.74 11.00 7.43
N LEU A 202 5.24 12.18 7.07
CA LEU A 202 5.70 13.17 8.04
C LEU A 202 4.58 13.59 9.01
N LEU A 203 3.39 13.88 8.48
CA LEU A 203 2.24 14.22 9.31
C LEU A 203 1.85 13.05 10.24
N VAL A 204 1.76 11.83 9.71
CA VAL A 204 1.48 10.65 10.53
C VAL A 204 2.52 10.46 11.62
N THR A 205 3.81 10.58 11.30
CA THR A 205 4.91 10.50 12.28
C THR A 205 4.75 11.58 13.35
N PHE A 206 4.41 12.81 12.96
CA PHE A 206 4.17 13.91 13.91
C PHE A 206 3.03 13.60 14.87
N PHE A 207 1.87 13.20 14.36
CA PHE A 207 0.71 12.96 15.22
C PHE A 207 0.90 11.74 16.14
N LEU A 208 1.50 10.67 15.66
CA LEU A 208 1.75 9.47 16.47
C LEU A 208 2.90 9.68 17.48
N GLU A 209 4.04 10.21 17.03
CA GLU A 209 5.27 10.20 17.83
C GLU A 209 5.51 11.49 18.63
N LYS A 210 5.06 12.65 18.13
CA LYS A 210 5.24 13.95 18.82
C LYS A 210 3.98 14.37 19.57
N LYS A 211 2.79 14.26 18.93
CA LYS A 211 1.52 14.58 19.58
C LYS A 211 1.03 13.47 20.52
N GLY A 212 1.54 12.26 20.39
CA GLY A 212 1.11 11.12 21.18
C GLY A 212 -0.32 10.66 20.89
N TRP A 213 -0.81 10.88 19.67
CA TRP A 213 -2.12 10.37 19.29
C TRP A 213 -2.12 8.84 19.29
N SER A 214 -3.23 8.27 19.76
CA SER A 214 -3.51 6.87 19.53
C SER A 214 -3.81 6.61 18.05
N ILE A 215 -3.66 5.36 17.62
CA ILE A 215 -4.02 4.97 16.26
C ILE A 215 -5.50 5.24 15.97
N ASP A 216 -6.38 5.03 16.96
CA ASP A 216 -7.81 5.32 16.81
C ASP A 216 -8.09 6.80 16.62
N GLN A 217 -7.38 7.69 17.32
CA GLN A 217 -7.49 9.14 17.10
C GLN A 217 -7.05 9.51 15.68
N LEU A 218 -5.98 8.90 15.18
CA LEU A 218 -5.51 9.12 13.82
C LEU A 218 -6.54 8.65 12.79
N LEU A 219 -7.08 7.45 12.92
CA LEU A 219 -8.07 6.89 11.97
C LEU A 219 -9.42 7.64 11.99
N GLN A 220 -9.77 8.24 13.13
CA GLN A 220 -11.04 8.96 13.30
C GLN A 220 -10.94 10.45 12.95
N THR A 221 -9.73 10.98 12.77
CA THR A 221 -9.57 12.41 12.45
C THR A 221 -10.27 12.80 11.15
N ARG A 222 -10.67 14.07 11.08
CA ARG A 222 -11.23 14.69 9.87
C ARG A 222 -10.43 15.94 9.46
N LEU A 223 -9.29 16.15 10.13
CA LEU A 223 -8.39 17.25 9.77
C LEU A 223 -7.97 17.13 8.31
N LYS A 224 -8.11 18.20 7.57
CA LYS A 224 -7.54 18.28 6.22
C LYS A 224 -6.02 18.38 6.31
N GLU A 225 -5.34 18.12 5.19
CA GLU A 225 -3.87 18.17 5.11
C GLU A 225 -3.31 19.53 5.53
N ASP A 226 -3.92 20.63 5.08
CA ASP A 226 -3.52 21.99 5.42
C ASP A 226 -3.67 22.31 6.91
N GLU A 227 -4.77 21.87 7.52
CA GLU A 227 -5.01 22.01 8.97
C GLU A 227 -3.98 21.19 9.78
N ALA A 228 -3.74 19.94 9.39
CA ALA A 228 -2.76 19.08 10.03
C ALA A 228 -1.35 19.65 9.91
N THR A 229 -0.99 20.18 8.74
CA THR A 229 0.29 20.85 8.48
C THR A 229 0.45 22.11 9.33
N ALA A 230 -0.59 22.94 9.44
CA ALA A 230 -0.55 24.14 10.28
C ALA A 230 -0.34 23.81 11.76
N ILE A 231 -0.99 22.76 12.28
CA ILE A 231 -0.78 22.28 13.66
C ILE A 231 0.68 21.83 13.84
N MET A 232 1.22 21.05 12.91
CA MET A 232 2.60 20.59 12.98
C MET A 232 3.57 21.78 13.02
N HIS A 233 3.44 22.76 12.11
CA HIS A 233 4.32 23.93 12.07
C HIS A 233 4.24 24.78 13.34
N ALA A 234 3.04 24.98 13.89
CA ALA A 234 2.86 25.75 15.10
C ALA A 234 3.54 25.12 16.33
N GLU A 235 3.70 23.79 16.35
CA GLU A 235 4.41 23.09 17.45
C GLU A 235 5.90 22.99 17.25
N VAL A 236 6.36 22.84 16.02
CA VAL A 236 7.82 22.78 15.72
C VAL A 236 8.50 24.13 15.92
N GLN A 237 7.76 25.24 15.87
CA GLN A 237 8.29 26.60 16.10
C GLN A 237 8.34 27.00 17.58
N ARG A 238 7.82 26.20 18.50
CA ARG A 238 7.85 26.43 19.97
C ARG A 238 9.05 25.77 20.61
#